data_188a4aff5c9672c523ee5c760486aab9
#
_entry.id   188a4aff5c9672c523ee5c760486aab9
#
_cell.length_a   1.000
_cell.length_b   1.000
_cell.length_c   1.000
_cell.angle_alpha   90.00
_cell.angle_beta   90.00
_cell.angle_gamma   90.00
#
_symmetry.space_group_name_H-M   'P 1'
#
loop_
_entity.id
_entity.type
_entity.pdbx_description
1 polymer ?
#
loop_
_entity_poly.entity_id
_entity_poly.type
_entity_poly.pdbx_seq_one_letter_code
_entity_poly.pdbx_strand_id
1 'polypeptide(L)'
;MSIGILGKKLGMTQIYDEKGVLQPVTVIAAGPCTILQKKTEEKEKYTAYQLGFDDAKEKNTANAMKGHFKKVKSSPKRFIREFRANKDENLNVGDAVTVTRFAPGQMVDVIGISKGKGFQGVVRRYRFAGGGAAHGSKSHRRAGAIGMRAWPGRIWKNARMPGHMGDVKITIQNLPVVQVRESENILLLRGSVPGSNGSYLVVRPAIKKPALKK
;
A
#
# COMPACT_ATOMS: atom_id res chain seq x y z
N MET A 1 9.17 -6.62 -14.06
CA MET A 1 8.60 -6.65 -12.69
C MET A 1 7.49 -7.67 -12.69
N SER A 2 7.45 -8.61 -11.75
CA SER A 2 6.34 -9.55 -11.63
C SER A 2 5.10 -8.86 -11.07
N ILE A 3 3.93 -9.34 -11.53
CA ILE A 3 2.63 -8.80 -11.09
C ILE A 3 2.45 -9.04 -9.59
N GLY A 4 1.97 -8.04 -8.88
CA GLY A 4 1.56 -8.14 -7.49
C GLY A 4 0.13 -8.65 -7.34
N ILE A 5 -0.40 -8.55 -6.13
CA ILE A 5 -1.78 -8.91 -5.77
C ILE A 5 -2.44 -7.78 -5.00
N LEU A 6 -3.75 -7.69 -5.09
CA LEU A 6 -4.56 -6.79 -4.27
C LEU A 6 -5.07 -7.53 -3.05
N GLY A 7 -5.17 -6.85 -1.94
CA GLY A 7 -5.66 -7.45 -0.70
C GLY A 7 -6.27 -6.43 0.25
N LYS A 8 -6.78 -6.96 1.35
CA LYS A 8 -7.42 -6.20 2.43
C LYS A 8 -6.78 -6.57 3.76
N LYS A 9 -6.38 -5.58 4.54
CA LYS A 9 -5.84 -5.78 5.87
C LYS A 9 -6.92 -6.31 6.81
N LEU A 10 -6.75 -7.49 7.36
CA LEU A 10 -7.65 -8.05 8.36
C LEU A 10 -7.28 -7.57 9.76
N GLY A 11 -6.01 -7.67 10.12
CA GLY A 11 -5.54 -7.32 11.44
C GLY A 11 -4.07 -7.65 11.64
N MET A 12 -3.65 -7.66 12.88
CA MET A 12 -2.32 -8.12 13.28
C MET A 12 -2.46 -9.21 14.35
N THR A 13 -1.57 -10.17 14.29
CA THR A 13 -1.44 -11.24 15.29
C THR A 13 0.04 -11.56 15.50
N GLN A 14 0.31 -12.57 16.25
CA GLN A 14 1.67 -13.06 16.50
C GLN A 14 1.71 -14.57 16.25
N ILE A 15 2.81 -15.03 15.73
CA ILE A 15 3.09 -16.45 15.49
C ILE A 15 4.50 -16.78 15.96
N TYR A 16 4.71 -18.02 16.33
CA TYR A 16 6.06 -18.53 16.63
C TYR A 16 6.69 -19.05 15.36
N ASP A 17 7.98 -18.78 15.17
CA ASP A 17 8.75 -19.39 14.12
C ASP A 17 9.24 -20.79 14.55
N GLU A 18 9.93 -21.51 13.67
CA GLU A 18 10.47 -22.85 13.94
C GLU A 18 11.49 -22.87 15.10
N LYS A 19 12.04 -21.71 15.46
CA LYS A 19 13.00 -21.53 16.55
C LYS A 19 12.33 -21.11 17.85
N GLY A 20 11.00 -21.07 17.92
CA GLY A 20 10.24 -20.61 19.08
C GLY A 20 10.28 -19.11 19.31
N VAL A 21 10.75 -18.31 18.35
CA VAL A 21 10.78 -16.84 18.46
C VAL A 21 9.44 -16.24 18.04
N LEU A 22 8.88 -15.41 18.89
CA LEU A 22 7.63 -14.71 18.64
C LEU A 22 7.79 -13.66 17.54
N GLN A 23 7.02 -13.75 16.46
CA GLN A 23 7.03 -12.81 15.37
C GLN A 23 5.68 -12.08 15.24
N PRO A 24 5.67 -10.74 15.28
CA PRO A 24 4.46 -9.98 14.99
C PRO A 24 4.18 -10.04 13.48
N VAL A 25 2.95 -10.40 13.11
CA VAL A 25 2.55 -10.52 11.71
C VAL A 25 1.28 -9.76 11.43
N THR A 26 1.17 -9.23 10.21
CA THR A 26 -0.07 -8.69 9.67
C THR A 26 -0.72 -9.73 8.79
N VAL A 27 -2.02 -9.93 9.00
CA VAL A 27 -2.88 -10.82 8.23
C VAL A 27 -3.54 -10.03 7.12
N ILE A 28 -3.35 -10.47 5.88
CA ILE A 28 -3.91 -9.84 4.68
C ILE A 28 -4.74 -10.88 3.92
N ALA A 29 -6.03 -10.60 3.71
CA ALA A 29 -6.82 -11.34 2.72
C ALA A 29 -6.39 -10.85 1.33
N ALA A 30 -5.72 -11.69 0.56
CA ALA A 30 -5.10 -11.32 -0.70
C ALA A 30 -5.63 -12.18 -1.85
N GLY A 31 -6.47 -11.61 -2.70
CA GLY A 31 -7.11 -12.30 -3.80
C GLY A 31 -8.35 -13.13 -3.37
N PRO A 32 -8.95 -13.89 -4.30
CA PRO A 32 -8.59 -13.94 -5.71
C PRO A 32 -8.82 -12.61 -6.43
N CYS A 33 -7.86 -12.18 -7.27
CA CYS A 33 -7.97 -10.96 -8.06
C CYS A 33 -8.24 -11.32 -9.53
N THR A 34 -9.29 -10.79 -10.12
CA THR A 34 -9.61 -11.02 -11.52
C THR A 34 -8.87 -10.05 -12.42
N ILE A 35 -8.29 -10.53 -13.52
CA ILE A 35 -7.68 -9.70 -14.56
C ILE A 35 -8.78 -9.07 -15.39
N LEU A 36 -8.94 -7.75 -15.30
CA LEU A 36 -9.98 -7.01 -16.00
C LEU A 36 -9.52 -6.53 -17.39
N GLN A 37 -8.25 -6.20 -17.54
CA GLN A 37 -7.70 -5.70 -18.79
C GLN A 37 -6.22 -6.03 -18.90
N LYS A 38 -5.80 -6.41 -20.09
CA LYS A 38 -4.40 -6.52 -20.51
C LYS A 38 -4.08 -5.33 -21.41
N LYS A 39 -3.10 -4.54 -21.02
CA LYS A 39 -2.57 -3.43 -21.82
C LYS A 39 -1.32 -3.89 -22.54
N THR A 40 -1.21 -3.57 -23.81
CA THR A 40 -0.10 -3.95 -24.68
C THR A 40 0.64 -2.71 -25.21
N GLU A 41 1.91 -2.88 -25.54
CA GLU A 41 2.73 -1.78 -26.08
C GLU A 41 2.15 -1.17 -27.36
N GLU A 42 1.48 -1.98 -28.19
CA GLU A 42 0.91 -1.54 -29.46
C GLU A 42 -0.19 -0.49 -29.30
N LYS A 43 -1.07 -0.68 -28.31
CA LYS A 43 -2.23 0.19 -28.09
C LYS A 43 -1.96 1.29 -27.08
N GLU A 44 -1.41 0.93 -25.91
CA GLU A 44 -1.24 1.83 -24.77
C GLU A 44 0.20 2.28 -24.56
N LYS A 45 1.16 1.84 -25.38
CA LYS A 45 2.60 2.13 -25.28
C LYS A 45 3.29 1.60 -24.01
N TYR A 46 2.64 0.70 -23.27
CA TYR A 46 3.24 0.00 -22.15
C TYR A 46 2.49 -1.30 -21.87
N THR A 47 3.18 -2.26 -21.24
CA THR A 47 2.57 -3.54 -20.84
C THR A 47 2.16 -3.49 -19.39
N ALA A 48 0.86 -3.74 -19.12
CA ALA A 48 0.30 -3.80 -17.77
C ALA A 48 -0.94 -4.70 -17.72
N TYR A 49 -1.24 -5.17 -16.50
CA TYR A 49 -2.48 -5.88 -16.19
C TYR A 49 -3.27 -5.10 -15.17
N GLN A 50 -4.55 -4.91 -15.45
CA GLN A 50 -5.49 -4.32 -14.52
C GLN A 50 -6.15 -5.42 -13.71
N LEU A 51 -5.95 -5.40 -12.39
CA LEU A 51 -6.54 -6.36 -11.46
C LEU A 51 -7.72 -5.74 -10.72
N GLY A 52 -8.77 -6.53 -10.54
CA GLY A 52 -9.92 -6.19 -9.71
C GLY A 52 -10.02 -7.10 -8.49
N PHE A 53 -10.34 -6.51 -7.33
CA PHE A 53 -10.46 -7.19 -6.04
C PHE A 53 -11.70 -6.72 -5.28
N ASP A 54 -12.28 -7.59 -4.47
CA ASP A 54 -13.46 -7.36 -3.64
C ASP A 54 -14.71 -6.99 -4.45
N ASP A 55 -15.79 -7.73 -4.29
CA ASP A 55 -17.00 -7.54 -5.08
C ASP A 55 -17.76 -6.30 -4.63
N ALA A 56 -18.22 -5.52 -5.59
CA ALA A 56 -19.07 -4.36 -5.39
C ALA A 56 -20.54 -4.72 -5.68
N LYS A 57 -21.46 -4.11 -4.92
CA LYS A 57 -22.89 -4.23 -5.22
C LYS A 57 -23.19 -3.49 -6.53
N GLU A 58 -23.93 -4.12 -7.43
CA GLU A 58 -24.28 -3.54 -8.74
C GLU A 58 -24.98 -2.18 -8.65
N LYS A 59 -25.84 -1.99 -7.63
CA LYS A 59 -26.54 -0.72 -7.39
C LYS A 59 -25.60 0.45 -7.08
N ASN A 60 -24.40 0.17 -6.57
CA ASN A 60 -23.39 1.17 -6.22
C ASN A 60 -22.34 1.38 -7.32
N THR A 61 -22.51 0.72 -8.48
CA THR A 61 -21.55 0.77 -9.58
C THR A 61 -22.08 1.66 -10.70
N ALA A 62 -21.31 2.66 -11.12
CA ALA A 62 -21.66 3.54 -12.22
C ALA A 62 -21.81 2.76 -13.54
N ASN A 63 -22.71 3.20 -14.44
CA ASN A 63 -22.99 2.52 -15.69
C ASN A 63 -21.76 2.32 -16.59
N ALA A 64 -20.85 3.31 -16.62
CA ALA A 64 -19.60 3.19 -17.35
C ALA A 64 -18.74 2.03 -16.83
N MET A 65 -18.65 1.86 -15.51
CA MET A 65 -17.92 0.74 -14.90
C MET A 65 -18.62 -0.59 -15.11
N LYS A 66 -19.95 -0.63 -15.09
CA LYS A 66 -20.71 -1.85 -15.46
C LYS A 66 -20.36 -2.30 -16.87
N GLY A 67 -20.26 -1.36 -17.83
CA GLY A 67 -19.83 -1.65 -19.20
C GLY A 67 -18.40 -2.23 -19.27
N HIS A 68 -17.49 -1.72 -18.44
CA HIS A 68 -16.11 -2.23 -18.34
C HIS A 68 -16.08 -3.68 -17.85
N PHE A 69 -16.81 -4.02 -16.78
CA PHE A 69 -16.87 -5.38 -16.24
C PHE A 69 -17.59 -6.36 -17.16
N LYS A 70 -18.64 -5.91 -17.87
CA LYS A 70 -19.36 -6.75 -18.83
C LYS A 70 -18.47 -7.28 -19.95
N LYS A 71 -17.46 -6.50 -20.41
CA LYS A 71 -16.51 -6.95 -21.44
C LYS A 71 -15.72 -8.18 -21.03
N VAL A 72 -15.48 -8.33 -19.73
CA VAL A 72 -14.69 -9.43 -19.14
C VAL A 72 -15.58 -10.53 -18.56
N LYS A 73 -16.91 -10.35 -18.60
CA LYS A 73 -17.89 -11.23 -17.94
C LYS A 73 -17.61 -11.40 -16.44
N SER A 74 -17.12 -10.35 -15.79
CA SER A 74 -16.78 -10.33 -14.36
C SER A 74 -17.82 -9.57 -13.55
N SER A 75 -18.00 -9.95 -12.28
CA SER A 75 -18.74 -9.15 -11.30
C SER A 75 -18.06 -7.79 -11.10
N PRO A 76 -18.81 -6.74 -10.74
CA PRO A 76 -18.24 -5.45 -10.40
C PRO A 76 -17.23 -5.58 -9.24
N LYS A 77 -16.04 -4.99 -9.39
CA LYS A 77 -15.01 -5.00 -8.38
C LYS A 77 -14.87 -3.62 -7.72
N ARG A 78 -14.63 -3.64 -6.41
CA ARG A 78 -14.55 -2.42 -5.60
C ARG A 78 -13.18 -1.75 -5.65
N PHE A 79 -12.12 -2.54 -5.76
CA PHE A 79 -10.75 -2.05 -5.77
C PHE A 79 -10.04 -2.51 -7.04
N ILE A 80 -9.62 -1.55 -7.86
CA ILE A 80 -8.98 -1.81 -9.15
C ILE A 80 -7.63 -1.10 -9.17
N ARG A 81 -6.58 -1.82 -9.58
CA ARG A 81 -5.22 -1.24 -9.76
C ARG A 81 -4.53 -1.90 -10.93
N GLU A 82 -3.62 -1.14 -11.54
CA GLU A 82 -2.76 -1.61 -12.60
C GLU A 82 -1.38 -1.99 -12.07
N PHE A 83 -0.86 -3.07 -12.61
CA PHE A 83 0.49 -3.53 -12.38
C PHE A 83 1.22 -3.57 -13.71
N ARG A 84 2.34 -2.86 -13.79
CA ARG A 84 3.26 -3.01 -14.93
C ARG A 84 3.88 -4.39 -14.86
N ALA A 85 3.88 -5.10 -15.97
CA ALA A 85 4.41 -6.44 -16.09
C ALA A 85 5.58 -6.51 -17.06
N ASN A 86 6.41 -7.54 -16.92
CA ASN A 86 7.39 -7.88 -17.94
C ASN A 86 6.66 -8.53 -19.13
N LYS A 87 7.29 -8.50 -20.30
CA LYS A 87 6.76 -9.11 -21.55
C LYS A 87 6.55 -10.64 -21.42
N ASP A 88 7.27 -11.28 -20.49
CA ASP A 88 7.27 -12.73 -20.30
C ASP A 88 6.05 -13.27 -19.51
N GLU A 89 5.23 -12.40 -18.93
CA GLU A 89 4.03 -12.83 -18.20
C GLU A 89 2.83 -12.91 -19.16
N ASN A 90 2.45 -14.14 -19.52
CA ASN A 90 1.28 -14.42 -20.35
C ASN A 90 0.09 -14.79 -19.48
N LEU A 91 -0.66 -13.79 -19.07
CA LEU A 91 -1.95 -13.96 -18.40
C LEU A 91 -3.06 -13.47 -19.33
N ASN A 92 -4.23 -14.10 -19.24
CA ASN A 92 -5.39 -13.75 -20.02
C ASN A 92 -6.38 -12.91 -19.22
N VAL A 93 -7.19 -12.15 -19.92
CA VAL A 93 -8.30 -11.40 -19.32
C VAL A 93 -9.33 -12.41 -18.81
N GLY A 94 -9.75 -12.24 -17.55
CA GLY A 94 -10.64 -13.17 -16.86
C GLY A 94 -9.94 -14.14 -15.91
N ASP A 95 -8.62 -14.34 -16.06
CA ASP A 95 -7.87 -15.22 -15.14
C ASP A 95 -7.86 -14.67 -13.71
N ALA A 96 -7.78 -15.58 -12.74
CA ALA A 96 -7.68 -15.26 -11.32
C ALA A 96 -6.23 -15.29 -10.85
N VAL A 97 -5.79 -14.22 -10.24
CA VAL A 97 -4.48 -14.12 -9.55
C VAL A 97 -4.69 -14.40 -8.07
N THR A 98 -4.04 -15.44 -7.55
CA THR A 98 -4.16 -15.93 -6.17
C THR A 98 -2.86 -15.73 -5.37
N VAL A 99 -2.91 -16.01 -4.08
CA VAL A 99 -1.76 -15.92 -3.16
C VAL A 99 -0.64 -16.90 -3.48
N THR A 100 -0.89 -17.95 -4.29
CA THR A 100 0.10 -18.95 -4.71
C THR A 100 1.32 -18.37 -5.43
N ARG A 101 1.22 -17.12 -5.90
CA ARG A 101 2.36 -16.39 -6.51
C ARG A 101 3.45 -16.01 -5.52
N PHE A 102 3.18 -16.07 -4.23
CA PHE A 102 4.13 -15.72 -3.19
C PHE A 102 4.59 -16.96 -2.46
N ALA A 103 5.87 -16.98 -2.11
CA ALA A 103 6.47 -18.08 -1.33
C ALA A 103 6.87 -17.59 0.06
N PRO A 104 6.84 -18.46 1.10
CA PRO A 104 7.41 -18.14 2.40
C PRO A 104 8.88 -17.72 2.25
N GLY A 105 9.32 -16.75 3.04
CA GLY A 105 10.67 -16.17 2.97
C GLY A 105 10.86 -15.11 1.86
N GLN A 106 9.96 -14.99 0.91
CA GLN A 106 10.02 -13.96 -0.12
C GLN A 106 9.85 -12.56 0.48
N MET A 107 10.61 -11.59 -0.03
CA MET A 107 10.44 -10.18 0.34
C MET A 107 9.39 -9.52 -0.56
N VAL A 108 8.51 -8.74 0.05
CA VAL A 108 7.45 -7.99 -0.64
C VAL A 108 7.43 -6.53 -0.22
N ASP A 109 6.95 -5.69 -1.13
CA ASP A 109 6.63 -4.28 -0.87
C ASP A 109 5.11 -4.14 -0.75
N VAL A 110 4.66 -3.48 0.31
CA VAL A 110 3.24 -3.24 0.56
C VAL A 110 2.92 -1.75 0.44
N ILE A 111 1.98 -1.43 -0.44
CA ILE A 111 1.52 -0.08 -0.68
C ILE A 111 0.10 0.05 -0.14
N GLY A 112 -0.14 1.09 0.63
CA GLY A 112 -1.47 1.40 1.17
C GLY A 112 -1.60 2.86 1.56
N ILE A 113 -2.79 3.22 2.03
CA ILE A 113 -3.06 4.56 2.54
C ILE A 113 -2.87 4.53 4.06
N SER A 114 -2.05 5.42 4.59
CA SER A 114 -1.78 5.52 6.03
C SER A 114 -3.02 6.02 6.79
N LYS A 115 -3.11 5.70 8.08
CA LYS A 115 -4.17 6.24 8.94
C LYS A 115 -4.09 7.76 8.96
N GLY A 116 -5.21 8.44 8.76
CA GLY A 116 -5.33 9.89 8.90
C GLY A 116 -5.07 10.31 10.35
N LYS A 117 -4.43 11.46 10.52
CA LYS A 117 -4.13 12.06 11.83
C LYS A 117 -4.64 13.50 11.94
N GLY A 118 -5.36 13.96 10.93
CA GLY A 118 -5.88 15.32 10.85
C GLY A 118 -4.79 16.38 10.73
N PHE A 119 -5.08 17.59 11.15
CA PHE A 119 -4.10 18.67 11.19
C PHE A 119 -3.16 18.50 12.37
N GLN A 120 -1.85 18.50 12.11
CA GLN A 120 -0.81 18.29 13.13
C GLN A 120 0.20 19.43 13.14
N GLY A 121 0.66 19.77 14.35
CA GLY A 121 1.77 20.68 14.56
C GLY A 121 3.11 20.08 14.14
N VAL A 122 4.13 20.93 14.05
CA VAL A 122 5.47 20.57 13.55
C VAL A 122 6.18 19.51 14.41
N VAL A 123 5.92 19.49 15.70
CA VAL A 123 6.51 18.49 16.61
C VAL A 123 6.08 17.09 16.21
N ARG A 124 4.78 16.85 16.03
CA ARG A 124 4.27 15.53 15.64
C ARG A 124 4.51 15.21 14.18
N ARG A 125 4.37 16.21 13.31
CA ARG A 125 4.46 16.02 11.86
C ARG A 125 5.88 15.78 11.38
N TYR A 126 6.85 16.51 11.97
CA TYR A 126 8.25 16.51 11.51
C TYR A 126 9.27 16.25 12.62
N ARG A 127 8.82 15.93 13.82
CA ARG A 127 9.69 15.64 14.98
C ARG A 127 10.58 16.82 15.39
N PHE A 128 10.06 18.04 15.34
CA PHE A 128 10.76 19.21 15.88
C PHE A 128 10.89 19.08 17.40
N ALA A 129 12.00 19.54 17.93
CA ALA A 129 12.26 19.51 19.37
C ALA A 129 11.27 20.35 20.18
N GLY A 130 10.85 21.50 19.64
CA GLY A 130 10.04 22.48 20.37
C GLY A 130 10.88 23.35 21.30
N GLY A 131 10.26 24.08 22.19
CA GLY A 131 10.89 24.88 23.22
C GLY A 131 10.89 24.20 24.60
N GLY A 132 11.60 24.74 25.56
CA GLY A 132 11.63 24.23 26.92
C GLY A 132 10.25 24.16 27.58
N ALA A 133 10.04 23.21 28.48
CA ALA A 133 8.77 23.01 29.19
C ALA A 133 8.67 23.86 30.49
N ALA A 134 9.81 24.37 31.00
CA ALA A 134 9.93 25.11 32.27
C ALA A 134 10.71 26.42 32.08
N HIS A 135 11.12 27.06 33.18
CA HIS A 135 11.90 28.30 33.20
C HIS A 135 11.29 29.46 32.39
N GLY A 136 9.96 29.60 32.44
CA GLY A 136 9.22 30.72 31.78
C GLY A 136 9.09 30.62 30.27
N SER A 137 9.43 29.50 29.66
CA SER A 137 9.24 29.31 28.22
C SER A 137 7.77 29.44 27.83
N LYS A 138 7.49 30.22 26.77
CA LYS A 138 6.14 30.38 26.19
C LYS A 138 5.99 29.68 24.81
N SER A 139 7.03 28.92 24.40
CA SER A 139 7.14 28.40 23.03
C SER A 139 6.94 26.88 22.92
N HIS A 140 6.72 26.18 24.00
CA HIS A 140 6.62 24.73 24.17
C HIS A 140 6.62 23.88 22.89
N ARG A 141 5.55 23.98 22.06
CA ARG A 141 5.33 23.15 20.86
C ARG A 141 5.30 23.96 19.56
N ARG A 142 5.78 25.18 19.58
CA ARG A 142 5.81 26.06 18.39
C ARG A 142 6.98 25.69 17.47
N ALA A 143 6.85 26.09 16.18
CA ALA A 143 7.86 25.80 15.16
C ALA A 143 9.20 26.52 15.37
N GLY A 144 9.22 27.60 16.15
CA GLY A 144 10.36 28.51 16.27
C GLY A 144 10.44 29.49 15.10
N ALA A 145 11.64 29.98 14.80
CA ALA A 145 11.88 30.90 13.69
C ALA A 145 11.58 30.21 12.35
N ILE A 146 10.88 30.89 11.46
CA ILE A 146 10.46 30.39 10.15
C ILE A 146 11.19 31.04 8.98
N GLY A 147 12.02 32.03 9.24
CA GLY A 147 12.84 32.72 8.24
C GLY A 147 13.64 33.88 8.84
N MET A 148 14.35 34.55 7.95
CA MET A 148 15.11 35.79 8.26
C MET A 148 14.23 37.01 8.14
N ARG A 149 14.71 38.20 8.52
CA ARG A 149 13.93 39.43 8.55
C ARG A 149 13.62 40.00 7.16
N ALA A 150 14.26 41.07 6.74
CA ALA A 150 13.96 41.81 5.51
C ALA A 150 14.37 41.05 4.24
N TRP A 151 15.42 40.28 4.28
CA TRP A 151 15.87 39.44 3.17
C TRP A 151 15.90 37.99 3.60
N PRO A 152 15.25 37.04 2.85
CA PRO A 152 14.63 37.18 1.53
C PRO A 152 13.17 37.72 1.58
N GLY A 153 12.64 38.19 2.73
CA GLY A 153 11.26 38.68 2.86
C GLY A 153 10.17 37.62 2.70
N ARG A 154 10.53 36.35 2.60
CA ARG A 154 9.64 35.21 2.42
C ARG A 154 10.17 33.97 3.12
N ILE A 155 9.30 33.01 3.35
CA ILE A 155 9.66 31.67 3.82
C ILE A 155 10.15 30.87 2.63
N TRP A 156 11.26 30.15 2.80
CA TRP A 156 11.80 29.28 1.76
C TRP A 156 10.83 28.16 1.39
N LYS A 157 10.82 27.76 0.10
CA LYS A 157 10.06 26.61 -0.35
C LYS A 157 10.49 25.37 0.44
N ASN A 158 9.53 24.46 0.69
CA ASN A 158 9.73 23.23 1.46
C ASN A 158 10.01 23.44 2.95
N ALA A 159 9.87 24.63 3.52
CA ALA A 159 9.92 24.85 4.97
C ALA A 159 8.83 24.00 5.65
N ARG A 160 9.22 23.29 6.69
CA ARG A 160 8.34 22.36 7.40
C ARG A 160 7.38 23.11 8.32
N MET A 161 6.09 23.04 8.03
CA MET A 161 5.02 23.74 8.74
C MET A 161 3.92 22.80 9.21
N PRO A 162 3.05 23.23 10.15
CA PRO A 162 1.85 22.51 10.51
C PRO A 162 0.99 22.20 9.26
N GLY A 163 0.19 21.16 9.32
CA GLY A 163 -0.70 20.79 8.24
C GLY A 163 -1.23 19.37 8.36
N HIS A 164 -1.91 18.93 7.34
CA HIS A 164 -2.49 17.58 7.27
C HIS A 164 -1.41 16.51 7.39
N MET A 165 -1.67 15.51 8.22
CA MET A 165 -0.79 14.35 8.42
C MET A 165 -1.58 13.05 8.29
N GLY A 166 -0.99 12.07 7.65
CA GLY A 166 -1.67 10.80 7.36
C GLY A 166 -2.59 10.90 6.15
N ASP A 167 -3.38 9.85 5.92
CA ASP A 167 -4.25 9.69 4.74
C ASP A 167 -3.49 9.89 3.41
N VAL A 168 -2.25 9.42 3.38
CA VAL A 168 -1.37 9.50 2.21
C VAL A 168 -0.93 8.10 1.80
N LYS A 169 -0.71 7.92 0.50
CA LYS A 169 -0.15 6.68 -0.05
C LYS A 169 1.29 6.53 0.41
N ILE A 170 1.57 5.43 1.12
CA ILE A 170 2.91 5.05 1.56
C ILE A 170 3.23 3.63 1.15
N THR A 171 4.52 3.36 0.97
CA THR A 171 5.04 2.03 0.66
C THR A 171 5.96 1.58 1.78
N ILE A 172 5.68 0.42 2.37
CA ILE A 172 6.61 -0.27 3.26
C ILE A 172 7.33 -1.32 2.43
N GLN A 173 8.65 -1.24 2.39
CA GLN A 173 9.49 -2.07 1.55
C GLN A 173 10.10 -3.24 2.33
N ASN A 174 10.39 -4.32 1.60
CA ASN A 174 11.14 -5.48 2.10
C ASN A 174 10.52 -6.15 3.33
N LEU A 175 9.21 -6.37 3.32
CA LEU A 175 8.54 -7.18 4.33
C LEU A 175 8.67 -8.66 3.96
N PRO A 176 9.15 -9.55 4.86
CA PRO A 176 9.19 -10.97 4.59
C PRO A 176 7.81 -11.60 4.70
N VAL A 177 7.49 -12.46 3.76
CA VAL A 177 6.33 -13.35 3.81
C VAL A 177 6.66 -14.47 4.80
N VAL A 178 5.86 -14.60 5.84
CA VAL A 178 6.06 -15.65 6.85
C VAL A 178 5.34 -16.92 6.45
N GLN A 179 4.06 -16.79 6.06
CA GLN A 179 3.22 -17.92 5.68
C GLN A 179 2.25 -17.51 4.59
N VAL A 180 1.93 -18.45 3.71
CA VAL A 180 0.88 -18.35 2.69
C VAL A 180 -0.15 -19.43 2.97
N ARG A 181 -1.41 -19.07 3.14
CA ARG A 181 -2.55 -19.99 3.31
C ARG A 181 -3.43 -19.93 2.09
N GLU A 182 -3.25 -20.87 1.20
CA GLU A 182 -3.93 -20.89 -0.10
C GLU A 182 -5.43 -21.11 0.03
N SER A 183 -5.86 -22.02 0.91
CA SER A 183 -7.28 -22.35 1.13
C SER A 183 -8.13 -21.15 1.55
N GLU A 184 -7.53 -20.22 2.29
CA GLU A 184 -8.21 -19.03 2.83
C GLU A 184 -7.87 -17.75 2.06
N ASN A 185 -6.96 -17.81 1.07
CA ASN A 185 -6.40 -16.66 0.38
C ASN A 185 -5.77 -15.64 1.35
N ILE A 186 -5.03 -16.14 2.36
CA ILE A 186 -4.39 -15.32 3.38
C ILE A 186 -2.88 -15.28 3.17
N LEU A 187 -2.33 -14.07 3.31
CA LEU A 187 -0.91 -13.79 3.31
C LEU A 187 -0.49 -13.21 4.66
N LEU A 188 0.44 -13.85 5.35
CA LEU A 188 1.00 -13.41 6.62
C LEU A 188 2.35 -12.72 6.38
N LEU A 189 2.43 -11.42 6.68
CA LEU A 189 3.63 -10.61 6.53
C LEU A 189 4.21 -10.23 7.89
N ARG A 190 5.51 -10.37 8.07
CA ARG A 190 6.18 -9.95 9.30
C ARG A 190 6.18 -8.42 9.41
N GLY A 191 5.67 -7.92 10.52
CA GLY A 191 5.65 -6.49 10.84
C GLY A 191 4.34 -5.79 10.48
N SER A 192 4.36 -4.48 10.50
CA SER A 192 3.18 -3.64 10.27
C SER A 192 3.02 -3.25 8.81
N VAL A 193 1.78 -3.08 8.36
CA VAL A 193 1.43 -2.55 7.04
C VAL A 193 0.59 -1.27 7.16
N PRO A 194 0.55 -0.43 6.12
CA PRO A 194 -0.19 0.83 6.16
C PRO A 194 -1.69 0.63 6.37
N GLY A 195 -2.34 1.63 6.93
CA GLY A 195 -3.79 1.73 7.03
C GLY A 195 -4.42 1.06 8.26
N SER A 196 -5.72 1.22 8.38
CA SER A 196 -6.57 0.59 9.39
C SER A 196 -6.94 -0.84 8.97
N ASN A 197 -7.51 -1.61 9.90
CA ASN A 197 -8.14 -2.88 9.55
C ASN A 197 -9.28 -2.60 8.54
N GLY A 198 -9.41 -3.47 7.54
CA GLY A 198 -10.34 -3.28 6.43
C GLY A 198 -9.83 -2.40 5.29
N SER A 199 -8.66 -1.76 5.38
CA SER A 199 -8.10 -0.96 4.28
C SER A 199 -7.54 -1.84 3.17
N TYR A 200 -7.63 -1.33 1.93
CA TYR A 200 -7.08 -1.99 0.76
C TYR A 200 -5.58 -1.79 0.65
N LEU A 201 -4.90 -2.83 0.21
CA LEU A 201 -3.45 -2.89 0.05
C LEU A 201 -3.10 -3.41 -1.34
N VAL A 202 -1.95 -2.97 -1.81
CA VAL A 202 -1.30 -3.50 -3.00
C VAL A 202 -0.01 -4.18 -2.55
N VAL A 203 0.10 -5.47 -2.77
CA VAL A 203 1.28 -6.27 -2.43
C VAL A 203 2.00 -6.64 -3.71
N ARG A 204 3.29 -6.37 -3.78
CA ARG A 204 4.12 -6.73 -4.93
C ARG A 204 5.46 -7.30 -4.47
N PRO A 205 6.14 -8.08 -5.29
CA PRO A 205 7.51 -8.50 -5.01
C PRO A 205 8.41 -7.28 -4.75
N ALA A 206 9.34 -7.41 -3.80
CA ALA A 206 10.23 -6.33 -3.43
C ALA A 206 11.14 -5.93 -4.60
N ILE A 207 11.26 -4.62 -4.84
CA ILE A 207 12.13 -4.10 -5.90
C ILE A 207 13.59 -4.17 -5.49
N LYS A 208 13.91 -3.85 -4.22
CA LYS A 208 15.29 -3.81 -3.70
C LYS A 208 15.86 -5.17 -3.34
N LYS A 209 15.01 -6.13 -3.01
CA LYS A 209 15.37 -7.52 -2.72
C LYS A 209 14.47 -8.46 -3.50
N PRO A 210 14.63 -8.54 -4.83
CA PRO A 210 13.86 -9.51 -5.61
C PRO A 210 14.22 -10.92 -5.15
N ALA A 211 13.25 -11.84 -5.24
CA ALA A 211 13.54 -13.25 -5.02
C ALA A 211 14.68 -13.68 -5.95
N LEU A 212 15.67 -14.39 -5.42
CA LEU A 212 16.72 -14.99 -6.23
C LEU A 212 16.01 -15.86 -7.29
N LYS A 213 16.27 -15.58 -8.57
CA LYS A 213 15.87 -16.48 -9.64
C LYS A 213 16.55 -17.82 -9.36
N LYS A 214 15.76 -18.85 -9.06
CA LYS A 214 16.23 -20.22 -9.06
C LYS A 214 16.62 -20.64 -10.46
#